data_0b0cd518f1b1b838c17849abcd818cfc
#
_entry.id   0b0cd518f1b1b838c17849abcd818cfc
#
_cell.length_a   1.000
_cell.length_b   1.000
_cell.length_c   1.000
_cell.angle_alpha   90.00
_cell.angle_beta   90.00
_cell.angle_gamma   90.00
#
_symmetry.space_group_name_H-M   'P 1'
#
loop_
_entity.id
_entity.type
_entity.pdbx_description
1 polymer ?
#
loop_
_entity_poly.entity_id
_entity_poly.type
_entity_poly.pdbx_seq_one_letter_code
_entity_poly.pdbx_strand_id
1 'polypeptide(L)'
;MGMKVGYARVSTSGQNLDIQLDRLADCDRIYREKVSAASAKNRPELKNALDFVREEDVFVVTKLDRLVRSVVDLSNIVQRLEEKKVDLVVLDQGIDTTTIYGKLQFNILAAIGEFERGIIRERSREGREKAKERGVKFGARPKLASDEIQSLVQDFNTPGLSKRDLAELYGISISSVYRLYGENSIAVSA
;
A
#
# COMPACT_ATOMS: atom_id res chain seq x y z
N MET A 1 31.27 8.60 -8.82
CA MET A 1 30.22 9.55 -9.25
C MET A 1 28.98 8.73 -9.54
N GLY A 2 27.90 8.98 -8.81
CA GLY A 2 26.66 8.21 -8.97
C GLY A 2 25.96 8.50 -10.31
N MET A 3 25.04 7.63 -10.70
CA MET A 3 24.25 7.78 -11.92
C MET A 3 23.07 8.74 -11.71
N LYS A 4 22.69 9.47 -12.76
CA LYS A 4 21.42 10.21 -12.80
C LYS A 4 20.35 9.32 -13.39
N VAL A 5 19.33 8.96 -12.59
CA VAL A 5 18.23 8.10 -13.00
C VAL A 5 16.95 8.91 -13.09
N GLY A 6 16.47 9.11 -14.31
CA GLY A 6 15.25 9.86 -14.61
C GLY A 6 13.99 9.01 -14.51
N TYR A 7 12.90 9.61 -14.04
CA TYR A 7 11.57 9.00 -14.11
C TYR A 7 10.57 9.96 -14.75
N ALA A 8 9.89 9.48 -15.79
CA ALA A 8 8.86 10.20 -16.51
C ALA A 8 7.54 9.45 -16.44
N ARG A 9 6.45 10.16 -16.10
CA ARG A 9 5.09 9.59 -16.07
C ARG A 9 4.14 10.39 -16.94
N VAL A 10 3.40 9.69 -17.80
CA VAL A 10 2.39 10.30 -18.67
C VAL A 10 1.06 9.58 -18.56
N SER A 11 -0.02 10.35 -18.72
CA SER A 11 -1.33 9.82 -19.08
C SER A 11 -1.33 9.44 -20.58
N THR A 12 -2.30 8.65 -21.00
CA THR A 12 -2.41 8.09 -22.35
C THR A 12 -2.36 9.08 -23.52
N SER A 13 -2.46 10.41 -23.29
CA SER A 13 -2.26 11.45 -24.31
C SER A 13 -0.78 11.82 -24.42
N GLY A 14 -0.13 11.36 -25.46
CA GLY A 14 1.34 11.34 -25.62
C GLY A 14 2.11 12.66 -25.67
N GLN A 15 1.46 13.82 -25.82
CA GLN A 15 2.15 15.11 -26.02
C GLN A 15 3.05 15.59 -24.89
N ASN A 16 2.89 15.10 -23.67
CA ASN A 16 3.70 15.53 -22.52
C ASN A 16 4.89 14.62 -22.22
N LEU A 17 5.06 13.51 -22.92
CA LEU A 17 6.19 12.60 -22.67
C LEU A 17 7.49 13.16 -23.26
N ASP A 18 7.43 13.61 -24.50
CA ASP A 18 8.63 14.10 -25.21
C ASP A 18 9.24 15.28 -24.47
N ILE A 19 8.43 16.23 -24.00
CA ILE A 19 8.89 17.35 -23.18
C ILE A 19 9.57 16.90 -21.87
N GLN A 20 9.03 15.84 -21.23
CA GLN A 20 9.66 15.31 -20.03
C GLN A 20 10.99 14.59 -20.36
N LEU A 21 11.04 13.87 -21.45
CA LEU A 21 12.25 13.17 -21.89
C LEU A 21 13.35 14.14 -22.29
N ASP A 22 13.02 15.22 -22.99
CA ASP A 22 13.98 16.27 -23.35
C ASP A 22 14.60 16.89 -22.11
N ARG A 23 13.80 17.13 -21.07
CA ARG A 23 14.28 17.68 -19.80
C ARG A 23 15.08 16.70 -18.94
N LEU A 24 14.91 15.41 -19.17
CA LEU A 24 15.65 14.33 -18.52
C LEU A 24 16.79 13.80 -19.40
N ALA A 25 17.11 14.48 -20.51
CA ALA A 25 18.11 14.02 -21.47
C ALA A 25 19.52 13.83 -20.85
N ASP A 26 19.84 14.60 -19.79
CA ASP A 26 21.10 14.49 -19.05
C ASP A 26 21.15 13.30 -18.06
N CYS A 27 20.06 12.49 -18.00
CA CYS A 27 20.04 11.30 -17.16
C CYS A 27 20.68 10.10 -17.89
N ASP A 28 21.50 9.35 -17.16
CA ASP A 28 22.14 8.13 -17.69
C ASP A 28 21.13 7.04 -18.04
N ARG A 29 19.99 7.02 -17.32
CA ARG A 29 18.89 6.07 -17.55
C ARG A 29 17.56 6.73 -17.26
N ILE A 30 16.53 6.46 -18.09
CA ILE A 30 15.18 7.00 -17.91
C ILE A 30 14.16 5.87 -17.88
N TYR A 31 13.36 5.82 -16.80
CA TYR A 31 12.22 4.94 -16.67
C TYR A 31 10.95 5.68 -17.08
N ARG A 32 10.15 5.06 -17.96
CA ARG A 32 8.99 5.68 -18.61
C ARG A 32 7.71 4.96 -18.22
N GLU A 33 6.83 5.63 -17.49
CA GLU A 33 5.56 5.08 -17.04
C GLU A 33 4.39 5.60 -17.87
N LYS A 34 3.69 4.71 -18.58
CA LYS A 34 2.40 5.04 -19.21
C LYS A 34 1.28 4.56 -18.31
N VAL A 35 0.50 5.48 -17.76
CA VAL A 35 -0.58 5.17 -16.84
C VAL A 35 -1.93 5.45 -17.49
N SER A 36 -2.74 4.40 -17.66
CA SER A 36 -4.18 4.55 -17.95
C SER A 36 -4.97 4.76 -16.64
N ALA A 37 -6.19 5.30 -16.75
CA ALA A 37 -7.09 5.47 -15.61
C ALA A 37 -7.35 4.14 -14.85
N ALA A 38 -7.38 3.01 -15.58
CA ALA A 38 -7.58 1.67 -15.02
C ALA A 38 -6.33 1.11 -14.31
N SER A 39 -5.11 1.47 -14.75
CA SER A 39 -3.85 1.01 -14.18
C SER A 39 -3.26 1.96 -13.15
N ALA A 40 -4.04 2.96 -12.71
CA ALA A 40 -3.59 4.02 -11.82
C ALA A 40 -2.97 3.53 -10.50
N LYS A 41 -3.30 2.33 -10.01
CA LYS A 41 -2.74 1.77 -8.77
C LYS A 41 -1.36 1.15 -8.93
N ASN A 42 -0.98 0.71 -10.14
CA ASN A 42 0.27 0.00 -10.38
C ASN A 42 1.25 0.88 -11.17
N ARG A 43 2.48 1.02 -10.67
CA ARG A 43 3.57 1.79 -11.26
C ARG A 43 4.83 0.93 -11.34
N PRO A 44 4.86 -0.07 -12.24
CA PRO A 44 5.98 -1.00 -12.33
C PRO A 44 7.29 -0.28 -12.64
N GLU A 45 7.27 0.73 -13.52
CA GLU A 45 8.47 1.45 -13.90
C GLU A 45 9.02 2.33 -12.77
N LEU A 46 8.17 2.94 -11.95
CA LEU A 46 8.62 3.62 -10.73
C LEU A 46 9.26 2.63 -9.76
N LYS A 47 8.62 1.47 -9.56
CA LYS A 47 9.18 0.42 -8.71
C LYS A 47 10.55 -0.03 -9.23
N ASN A 48 10.65 -0.33 -10.52
CA ASN A 48 11.91 -0.72 -11.17
C ASN A 48 13.00 0.36 -11.01
N ALA A 49 12.65 1.64 -11.19
CA ALA A 49 13.55 2.75 -11.00
C ALA A 49 14.06 2.85 -9.55
N LEU A 50 13.14 2.80 -8.57
CA LEU A 50 13.48 2.85 -7.15
C LEU A 50 14.25 1.60 -6.68
N ASP A 51 14.06 0.43 -7.31
CA ASP A 51 14.84 -0.77 -7.02
C ASP A 51 16.25 -0.67 -7.62
N PHE A 52 16.38 -0.07 -8.79
CA PHE A 52 17.63 0.07 -9.53
C PHE A 52 18.63 1.01 -8.86
N VAL A 53 18.18 2.18 -8.35
CA VAL A 53 19.07 3.21 -7.79
C VAL A 53 19.81 2.70 -6.55
N ARG A 54 21.04 3.19 -6.38
CA ARG A 54 21.98 2.81 -5.32
C ARG A 54 22.52 4.06 -4.63
N GLU A 55 23.28 3.87 -3.56
CA GLU A 55 24.01 4.94 -2.86
C GLU A 55 24.80 5.82 -3.84
N GLU A 56 24.79 7.12 -3.61
CA GLU A 56 25.36 8.19 -4.45
C GLU A 56 24.65 8.47 -5.79
N ASP A 57 23.64 7.69 -6.18
CA ASP A 57 22.84 8.00 -7.36
C ASP A 57 21.92 9.21 -7.10
N VAL A 58 21.52 9.88 -8.19
CA VAL A 58 20.57 10.99 -8.16
C VAL A 58 19.30 10.59 -8.91
N PHE A 59 18.18 10.58 -8.20
CA PHE A 59 16.86 10.31 -8.79
C PHE A 59 16.26 11.62 -9.31
N VAL A 60 16.00 11.72 -10.60
CA VAL A 60 15.58 12.96 -11.26
C VAL A 60 14.15 12.84 -11.78
N VAL A 61 13.32 13.82 -11.45
CA VAL A 61 11.94 13.95 -11.98
C VAL A 61 11.69 15.39 -12.44
N THR A 62 10.80 15.56 -13.41
CA THR A 62 10.46 16.90 -13.88
C THR A 62 9.59 17.66 -12.88
N LYS A 63 8.59 16.98 -12.28
CA LYS A 63 7.65 17.55 -11.30
C LYS A 63 7.29 16.53 -10.22
N LEU A 64 6.98 17.00 -9.00
CA LEU A 64 6.52 16.14 -7.92
C LEU A 64 5.22 15.41 -8.26
N ASP A 65 4.27 16.05 -8.96
CA ASP A 65 3.02 15.41 -9.36
C ASP A 65 3.21 14.26 -10.36
N ARG A 66 4.35 14.18 -11.03
CA ARG A 66 4.75 13.02 -11.85
C ARG A 66 5.24 11.86 -11.00
N LEU A 67 5.91 12.17 -9.90
CA LEU A 67 6.45 11.18 -8.98
C LEU A 67 5.38 10.65 -8.02
N VAL A 68 4.61 11.54 -7.40
CA VAL A 68 3.69 11.20 -6.30
C VAL A 68 2.24 11.50 -6.64
N ARG A 69 1.32 10.84 -5.93
CA ARG A 69 -0.15 11.02 -6.05
C ARG A 69 -0.77 11.54 -4.76
N SER A 70 -0.04 11.50 -3.68
CA SER A 70 -0.47 11.97 -2.37
C SER A 70 0.76 12.27 -1.53
N VAL A 71 0.57 12.99 -0.43
CA VAL A 71 1.64 13.26 0.53
C VAL A 71 2.15 11.97 1.19
N VAL A 72 1.27 10.99 1.39
CA VAL A 72 1.65 9.65 1.88
C VAL A 72 2.57 8.91 0.90
N ASP A 73 2.27 9.02 -0.40
CA ASP A 73 3.10 8.44 -1.47
C ASP A 73 4.48 9.11 -1.51
N LEU A 74 4.52 10.46 -1.37
CA LEU A 74 5.76 11.21 -1.25
C LEU A 74 6.62 10.70 -0.09
N SER A 75 6.06 10.64 1.11
CA SER A 75 6.79 10.18 2.29
C SER A 75 7.36 8.76 2.15
N ASN A 76 6.62 7.84 1.50
CA ASN A 76 7.13 6.49 1.26
C ASN A 76 8.31 6.47 0.28
N ILE A 77 8.25 7.29 -0.79
CA ILE A 77 9.32 7.38 -1.79
C ILE A 77 10.54 8.06 -1.17
N VAL A 78 10.33 9.14 -0.42
CA VAL A 78 11.38 9.86 0.33
C VAL A 78 12.14 8.90 1.23
N GLN A 79 11.42 8.22 2.11
CA GLN A 79 12.02 7.27 3.04
C GLN A 79 12.86 6.22 2.31
N ARG A 80 12.34 5.70 1.19
CA ARG A 80 13.05 4.69 0.40
C ARG A 80 14.33 5.23 -0.25
N LEU A 81 14.34 6.48 -0.71
CA LEU A 81 15.53 7.12 -1.27
C LEU A 81 16.55 7.41 -0.17
N GLU A 82 16.11 7.88 1.00
CA GLU A 82 16.97 8.12 2.17
C GLU A 82 17.64 6.82 2.66
N GLU A 83 16.87 5.72 2.81
CA GLU A 83 17.40 4.41 3.20
C GLU A 83 18.50 3.91 2.25
N LYS A 84 18.39 4.26 0.97
CA LYS A 84 19.39 3.94 -0.06
C LYS A 84 20.49 4.99 -0.22
N LYS A 85 20.39 6.12 0.48
CA LYS A 85 21.28 7.30 0.34
C LYS A 85 21.32 7.84 -1.09
N VAL A 86 20.16 7.89 -1.73
CA VAL A 86 19.94 8.41 -3.08
C VAL A 86 19.41 9.83 -2.98
N ASP A 87 20.03 10.74 -3.68
CA ASP A 87 19.56 12.12 -3.76
C ASP A 87 18.38 12.27 -4.74
N LEU A 88 17.53 13.27 -4.50
CA LEU A 88 16.37 13.58 -5.34
C LEU A 88 16.52 14.98 -5.95
N VAL A 89 16.30 15.08 -7.27
CA VAL A 89 16.19 16.35 -7.98
C VAL A 89 14.81 16.46 -8.62
N VAL A 90 14.10 17.57 -8.33
CA VAL A 90 12.82 17.92 -8.94
C VAL A 90 12.98 19.21 -9.72
N LEU A 91 13.05 19.11 -11.04
CA LEU A 91 13.48 20.19 -11.91
C LEU A 91 12.60 21.44 -11.84
N ASP A 92 11.27 21.29 -11.88
CA ASP A 92 10.34 22.42 -11.94
C ASP A 92 10.18 23.15 -10.60
N GLN A 93 10.29 22.44 -9.49
CA GLN A 93 10.22 23.02 -8.15
C GLN A 93 11.58 23.48 -7.61
N GLY A 94 12.67 23.24 -8.34
CA GLY A 94 14.02 23.60 -7.91
C GLY A 94 14.46 22.89 -6.62
N ILE A 95 13.91 21.70 -6.35
CA ILE A 95 14.31 20.88 -5.21
C ILE A 95 15.50 20.04 -5.64
N ASP A 96 16.60 20.19 -4.94
CA ASP A 96 17.84 19.44 -5.19
C ASP A 96 18.47 19.02 -3.86
N THR A 97 18.27 17.75 -3.48
CA THR A 97 18.75 17.24 -2.19
C THR A 97 20.26 17.00 -2.15
N THR A 98 20.98 17.19 -3.27
CA THR A 98 22.45 17.24 -3.24
C THR A 98 22.94 18.51 -2.52
N THR A 99 22.07 19.54 -2.40
CA THR A 99 22.35 20.79 -1.70
C THR A 99 21.77 20.79 -0.28
N ILE A 100 22.37 21.56 0.63
CA ILE A 100 21.89 21.73 2.02
C ILE A 100 20.46 22.31 2.02
N TYR A 101 20.18 23.30 1.18
CA TYR A 101 18.85 23.92 1.10
C TYR A 101 17.79 22.96 0.54
N GLY A 102 18.13 22.21 -0.48
CA GLY A 102 17.20 21.20 -1.03
C GLY A 102 16.93 20.06 -0.05
N LYS A 103 17.94 19.63 0.72
CA LYS A 103 17.71 18.68 1.83
C LYS A 103 16.76 19.24 2.89
N LEU A 104 16.92 20.52 3.26
CA LEU A 104 15.99 21.15 4.20
C LEU A 104 14.56 21.22 3.64
N GLN A 105 14.38 21.66 2.39
CA GLN A 105 13.06 21.70 1.73
C GLN A 105 12.42 20.31 1.68
N PHE A 106 13.21 19.31 1.34
CA PHE A 106 12.77 17.93 1.25
C PHE A 106 12.34 17.38 2.61
N ASN A 107 13.12 17.62 3.67
CA ASN A 107 12.80 17.22 5.03
C ASN A 107 11.51 17.87 5.55
N ILE A 108 11.27 19.14 5.22
CA ILE A 108 10.00 19.81 5.54
C ILE A 108 8.82 19.10 4.85
N LEU A 109 8.95 18.79 3.56
CA LEU A 109 7.90 18.06 2.82
C LEU A 109 7.65 16.66 3.39
N ALA A 110 8.72 15.96 3.77
CA ALA A 110 8.64 14.65 4.40
C ALA A 110 7.91 14.73 5.75
N ALA A 111 8.26 15.70 6.59
CA ALA A 111 7.62 15.92 7.89
C ALA A 111 6.12 16.24 7.76
N ILE A 112 5.73 17.07 6.78
CA ILE A 112 4.31 17.34 6.47
C ILE A 112 3.60 16.04 6.07
N GLY A 113 4.24 15.19 5.27
CA GLY A 113 3.71 13.90 4.86
C GLY A 113 3.48 12.94 6.03
N GLU A 114 4.40 12.90 6.97
CA GLU A 114 4.26 12.08 8.19
C GLU A 114 3.14 12.61 9.09
N PHE A 115 3.05 13.92 9.26
CA PHE A 115 2.00 14.56 10.04
C PHE A 115 0.61 14.24 9.48
N GLU A 116 0.37 14.42 8.17
CA GLU A 116 -0.89 14.07 7.52
C GLU A 116 -1.23 12.57 7.68
N ARG A 117 -0.23 11.70 7.57
CA ARG A 117 -0.39 10.25 7.79
C ARG A 117 -0.81 9.96 9.24
N GLY A 118 -0.22 10.68 10.20
CA GLY A 118 -0.58 10.62 11.61
C GLY A 118 -2.04 10.97 11.84
N ILE A 119 -2.50 12.10 11.31
CA ILE A 119 -3.91 12.55 11.40
C ILE A 119 -4.87 11.52 10.80
N ILE A 120 -4.57 10.97 9.62
CA ILE A 120 -5.42 9.97 8.97
C ILE A 120 -5.54 8.70 9.84
N ARG A 121 -4.43 8.24 10.44
CA ARG A 121 -4.43 7.08 11.34
C ARG A 121 -5.25 7.33 12.59
N GLU A 122 -5.12 8.51 13.18
CA GLU A 122 -5.85 8.90 14.38
C GLU A 122 -7.36 8.97 14.12
N ARG A 123 -7.79 9.67 13.07
CA ARG A 123 -9.20 9.70 12.65
C ARG A 123 -9.77 8.30 12.36
N SER A 124 -8.96 7.43 11.74
CA SER A 124 -9.37 6.05 11.46
C SER A 124 -9.49 5.22 12.74
N ARG A 125 -8.65 5.47 13.75
CA ARG A 125 -8.72 4.83 15.06
C ARG A 125 -10.00 5.27 15.79
N GLU A 126 -10.21 6.57 15.91
CA GLU A 126 -11.40 7.13 16.54
C GLU A 126 -12.70 6.64 15.86
N GLY A 127 -12.71 6.62 14.53
CA GLY A 127 -13.86 6.10 13.77
C GLY A 127 -14.15 4.64 14.06
N ARG A 128 -13.10 3.80 14.23
CA ARG A 128 -13.25 2.39 14.61
C ARG A 128 -13.74 2.23 16.06
N GLU A 129 -13.24 3.04 16.97
CA GLU A 129 -13.66 3.01 18.37
C GLU A 129 -15.15 3.38 18.50
N LYS A 130 -15.59 4.48 17.88
CA LYS A 130 -16.99 4.89 17.84
C LYS A 130 -17.90 3.85 17.17
N ALA A 131 -17.41 3.17 16.14
CA ALA A 131 -18.17 2.11 15.49
C ALA A 131 -18.29 0.86 16.37
N LYS A 132 -17.24 0.50 17.14
CA LYS A 132 -17.28 -0.57 18.14
C LYS A 132 -18.29 -0.27 19.26
N GLU A 133 -18.30 0.97 19.77
CA GLU A 133 -19.28 1.44 20.77
C GLU A 133 -20.72 1.29 20.28
N ARG A 134 -20.94 1.47 18.97
CA ARG A 134 -22.25 1.26 18.31
C ARG A 134 -22.53 -0.20 17.99
N GLY A 135 -21.71 -1.14 18.44
CA GLY A 135 -21.89 -2.57 18.23
C GLY A 135 -21.46 -3.11 16.86
N VAL A 136 -20.75 -2.30 16.04
CA VAL A 136 -20.25 -2.74 14.73
C VAL A 136 -19.11 -3.73 14.95
N LYS A 137 -19.31 -4.97 14.48
CA LYS A 137 -18.27 -6.01 14.48
C LYS A 137 -17.38 -5.82 13.26
N PHE A 138 -16.07 -5.69 13.50
CA PHE A 138 -15.04 -5.62 12.43
C PHE A 138 -14.51 -7.02 12.14
N GLY A 139 -14.04 -7.23 10.92
CA GLY A 139 -13.46 -8.46 10.43
C GLY A 139 -14.24 -9.04 9.25
N ALA A 140 -13.81 -10.22 8.82
CA ALA A 140 -14.52 -10.93 7.76
C ALA A 140 -15.92 -11.34 8.23
N ARG A 141 -16.91 -11.24 7.35
CA ARG A 141 -18.24 -11.77 7.65
C ARG A 141 -18.13 -13.27 7.94
N PRO A 142 -18.90 -13.79 8.92
CA PRO A 142 -18.99 -15.22 9.13
C PRO A 142 -19.34 -15.90 7.81
N LYS A 143 -18.69 -17.01 7.50
CA LYS A 143 -19.00 -17.80 6.30
C LYS A 143 -20.30 -18.57 6.45
N LEU A 144 -20.63 -18.92 7.68
CA LEU A 144 -21.83 -19.67 8.03
C LEU A 144 -22.84 -18.76 8.75
N ALA A 145 -24.10 -18.95 8.46
CA ALA A 145 -25.19 -18.34 9.20
C ALA A 145 -25.36 -19.01 10.59
N SER A 146 -26.13 -18.40 11.48
CA SER A 146 -26.28 -18.90 12.86
C SER A 146 -26.90 -20.29 12.94
N ASP A 147 -27.84 -20.60 12.05
CA ASP A 147 -28.49 -21.91 11.91
C ASP A 147 -27.51 -22.97 11.40
N GLU A 148 -26.66 -22.62 10.42
CA GLU A 148 -25.61 -23.51 9.91
C GLU A 148 -24.55 -23.79 10.98
N ILE A 149 -24.21 -22.80 11.84
CA ILE A 149 -23.30 -23.02 12.97
C ILE A 149 -23.91 -23.98 13.98
N GLN A 150 -25.23 -23.88 14.30
CA GLN A 150 -25.91 -24.80 15.19
C GLN A 150 -25.91 -26.23 14.64
N SER A 151 -26.21 -26.39 13.34
CA SER A 151 -26.12 -27.67 12.66
C SER A 151 -24.72 -28.27 12.72
N LEU A 152 -23.69 -27.48 12.46
CA LEU A 152 -22.28 -27.90 12.55
C LEU A 152 -21.94 -28.39 13.97
N VAL A 153 -22.41 -27.70 15.02
CA VAL A 153 -22.19 -28.10 16.42
C VAL A 153 -22.85 -29.45 16.72
N GLN A 154 -24.06 -29.69 16.23
CA GLN A 154 -24.75 -30.98 16.37
C GLN A 154 -24.02 -32.10 15.61
N ASP A 155 -23.64 -31.83 14.39
CA ASP A 155 -22.94 -32.79 13.52
C ASP A 155 -21.53 -33.12 13.99
N PHE A 156 -20.92 -32.25 14.81
CA PHE A 156 -19.51 -32.38 15.26
C PHE A 156 -19.28 -33.72 16.00
N ASN A 157 -20.25 -34.20 16.77
CA ASN A 157 -20.14 -35.44 17.54
C ASN A 157 -20.85 -36.63 16.87
N THR A 158 -21.38 -36.48 15.65
CA THR A 158 -22.09 -37.53 14.95
C THR A 158 -21.14 -38.68 14.57
N PRO A 159 -21.42 -39.92 14.97
CA PRO A 159 -20.60 -41.06 14.62
C PRO A 159 -20.51 -41.23 13.09
N GLY A 160 -19.30 -41.46 12.57
CA GLY A 160 -19.05 -41.66 11.15
C GLY A 160 -18.73 -40.42 10.34
N LEU A 161 -18.92 -39.21 10.88
CA LEU A 161 -18.53 -37.95 10.25
C LEU A 161 -17.14 -37.48 10.74
N SER A 162 -16.17 -37.45 9.84
CA SER A 162 -14.87 -36.90 10.18
C SER A 162 -14.90 -35.38 10.17
N LYS A 163 -13.94 -34.74 10.85
CA LYS A 163 -13.80 -33.26 10.85
C LYS A 163 -13.44 -32.72 9.47
N ARG A 164 -12.92 -33.56 8.61
CA ARG A 164 -12.62 -33.25 7.22
C ARG A 164 -13.92 -33.21 6.39
N ASP A 165 -14.79 -34.18 6.60
CA ASP A 165 -16.10 -34.25 5.93
C ASP A 165 -16.98 -33.06 6.32
N LEU A 166 -16.95 -32.66 7.61
CA LEU A 166 -17.61 -31.44 8.09
C LEU A 166 -17.07 -30.18 7.43
N ALA A 167 -15.76 -30.09 7.30
CA ALA A 167 -15.13 -28.94 6.65
C ALA A 167 -15.56 -28.81 5.18
N GLU A 168 -15.67 -29.94 4.47
CA GLU A 168 -16.14 -30.03 3.09
C GLU A 168 -17.63 -29.71 2.98
N LEU A 169 -18.46 -30.31 3.84
CA LEU A 169 -19.92 -30.11 3.87
C LEU A 169 -20.30 -28.64 4.07
N TYR A 170 -19.63 -27.97 4.99
CA TYR A 170 -19.90 -26.56 5.33
C TYR A 170 -19.04 -25.56 4.56
N GLY A 171 -18.17 -25.99 3.65
CA GLY A 171 -17.31 -25.11 2.82
C GLY A 171 -16.32 -24.25 3.61
N ILE A 172 -15.84 -24.74 4.76
CA ILE A 172 -14.93 -24.04 5.68
C ILE A 172 -13.66 -24.86 5.91
N SER A 173 -12.65 -24.26 6.55
CA SER A 173 -11.43 -24.98 6.91
C SER A 173 -11.65 -25.88 8.15
N ILE A 174 -10.88 -26.96 8.29
CA ILE A 174 -10.90 -27.83 9.47
C ILE A 174 -10.65 -27.02 10.76
N SER A 175 -9.73 -26.04 10.71
CA SER A 175 -9.47 -25.13 11.84
C SER A 175 -10.71 -24.32 12.21
N SER A 176 -11.54 -23.92 11.21
CA SER A 176 -12.80 -23.21 11.45
C SER A 176 -13.84 -24.12 12.08
N VAL A 177 -13.88 -25.42 11.72
CA VAL A 177 -14.78 -26.41 12.34
C VAL A 177 -14.51 -26.51 13.84
N TYR A 178 -13.23 -26.69 14.24
CA TYR A 178 -12.86 -26.76 15.65
C TYR A 178 -13.13 -25.46 16.41
N ARG A 179 -12.82 -24.32 15.82
CA ARG A 179 -13.06 -23.01 16.43
C ARG A 179 -14.55 -22.76 16.67
N LEU A 180 -15.39 -22.96 15.64
CA LEU A 180 -16.83 -22.73 15.74
C LEU A 180 -17.49 -23.69 16.74
N TYR A 181 -17.05 -24.96 16.79
CA TYR A 181 -17.50 -25.89 17.81
C TYR A 181 -17.11 -25.42 19.21
N GLY A 182 -15.84 -25.03 19.45
CA GLY A 182 -15.38 -24.56 20.75
C GLY A 182 -16.09 -23.30 21.23
N GLU A 183 -16.38 -22.34 20.32
CA GLU A 183 -17.08 -21.10 20.64
C GLU A 183 -18.58 -21.30 20.95
N ASN A 184 -19.23 -22.35 20.41
CA ASN A 184 -20.70 -22.52 20.47
C ASN A 184 -21.13 -23.78 21.20
N SER A 185 -20.24 -24.70 21.54
CA SER A 185 -20.60 -25.97 22.25
C SER A 185 -21.20 -25.75 23.64
N ILE A 186 -20.83 -24.64 24.31
CA ILE A 186 -21.36 -24.31 25.64
C ILE A 186 -22.82 -23.83 25.58
N ALA A 187 -23.24 -23.24 24.45
CA ALA A 187 -24.60 -22.72 24.29
C ALA A 187 -25.67 -23.81 24.01
N VAL A 188 -25.26 -25.04 23.66
CA VAL A 188 -26.19 -26.16 23.33
C VAL A 188 -26.43 -27.07 24.57
N SER A 189 -25.64 -26.88 25.64
CA SER A 189 -25.75 -27.70 26.88
C SER A 189 -26.55 -27.01 28.00
N ALA A 190 -27.19 -25.89 27.72
CA ALA A 190 -28.05 -25.12 28.63
C ALA A 190 -29.47 -25.05 28.06
#